data_d9b767bfc0f3792db4d65f042fc5c1c5
#
_entry.id   d9b767bfc0f3792db4d65f042fc5c1c5
#
_cell.length_a   1.000
_cell.length_b   1.000
_cell.length_c   1.000
_cell.angle_alpha   90.00
_cell.angle_beta   90.00
_cell.angle_gamma   90.00
#
_symmetry.space_group_name_H-M   'P 1'
#
loop_
_entity.id
_entity.type
_entity.pdbx_description
1 polymer ?
#
loop_
_entity_poly.entity_id
_entity_poly.type
_entity_poly.pdbx_seq_one_letter_code
_entity_poly.pdbx_strand_id
1 'polypeptide(L)'
;MTTTPLQRLALRGDLLDFTTVPDWAAIDSPAVRFREDHWLLIENGRISGAQPGDQLPDDSWTQRDHRGRLILPGFVDTHVHSPQLDVIASHGTALLDWLDTYTFPAEGRYADVLEAQSGAARFLDALLAHGTTSAVVFPTVHKVSADTLFAAAQERGMRLIAGKVLMDRHAPDGLRDDAPDFGARDCVDLIDRWHGVDRLAYAVTVRFAPTSSPAQLAMAGQLCTAYPGVYMQTHLAENAAEVKWVHELFPDARSYLDVYERAGLLNARGVFAHGIWLDDEDRAALRDACAQIAHSPSSNLFLGSGLFDWRAAESAGVRVSIGT
;
A
#
# COMPACT_ATOMS: atom_id res chain seq x y z
N MET A 1 -12.83 -32.03 19.15
CA MET A 1 -12.47 -30.59 18.94
C MET A 1 -11.34 -30.31 19.91
N THR A 2 -10.10 -30.28 19.44
CA THR A 2 -8.94 -29.88 20.25
C THR A 2 -8.96 -28.37 20.36
N THR A 3 -9.36 -27.85 21.52
CA THR A 3 -9.25 -26.40 21.82
C THR A 3 -7.75 -26.05 21.82
N THR A 4 -7.34 -25.25 20.84
CA THR A 4 -6.00 -24.62 20.88
C THR A 4 -5.88 -23.88 22.21
N PRO A 5 -4.81 -24.08 22.99
CA PRO A 5 -4.65 -23.39 24.26
C PRO A 5 -4.62 -21.90 24.06
N LEU A 6 -5.28 -21.16 24.94
CA LEU A 6 -5.36 -19.69 24.92
C LEU A 6 -3.94 -19.13 25.00
N GLN A 7 -3.50 -18.46 23.94
CA GLN A 7 -2.20 -17.77 23.94
C GLN A 7 -2.32 -16.41 24.61
N ARG A 8 -1.65 -16.23 25.74
CA ARG A 8 -1.58 -14.98 26.49
C ARG A 8 -0.16 -14.48 26.57
N LEU A 9 0.05 -13.25 26.08
CA LEU A 9 1.35 -12.58 26.07
C LEU A 9 1.21 -11.19 26.72
N ALA A 10 2.05 -10.88 27.70
CA ALA A 10 2.16 -9.58 28.32
C ALA A 10 3.52 -8.97 28.03
N LEU A 11 3.55 -7.78 27.43
CA LEU A 11 4.75 -7.02 27.11
C LEU A 11 4.83 -5.80 28.02
N ARG A 12 5.91 -5.64 28.79
CA ARG A 12 6.13 -4.49 29.67
C ARG A 12 7.02 -3.47 29.01
N GLY A 13 6.62 -2.21 28.99
CA GLY A 13 7.39 -1.10 28.42
C GLY A 13 6.58 0.20 28.46
N ASP A 14 7.14 1.23 27.83
CA ASP A 14 6.42 2.49 27.63
C ASP A 14 5.52 2.35 26.41
N LEU A 15 4.21 2.60 26.55
CA LEU A 15 3.26 2.40 25.46
C LEU A 15 2.90 3.74 24.81
N LEU A 16 2.98 3.80 23.49
CA LEU A 16 2.49 4.92 22.69
C LEU A 16 1.48 4.41 21.67
N ASP A 17 0.27 4.97 21.71
CA ASP A 17 -0.76 4.69 20.71
C ASP A 17 -1.64 5.92 20.43
N PHE A 18 -2.58 5.78 19.50
CA PHE A 18 -3.43 6.86 19.02
C PHE A 18 -4.89 6.45 19.10
N THR A 19 -5.77 7.34 19.59
CA THR A 19 -7.22 7.10 19.66
C THR A 19 -7.95 7.53 18.39
N THR A 20 -7.40 8.51 17.70
CA THR A 20 -7.85 9.06 16.40
C THR A 20 -6.66 9.71 15.72
N VAL A 21 -6.86 10.34 14.56
CA VAL A 21 -5.83 11.14 13.89
C VAL A 21 -5.49 12.33 14.79
N PRO A 22 -4.22 12.51 15.20
CA PRO A 22 -3.81 13.63 16.01
C PRO A 22 -3.94 14.96 15.25
N ASP A 23 -4.24 16.02 15.97
CA ASP A 23 -3.96 17.38 15.50
C ASP A 23 -2.46 17.64 15.66
N TRP A 24 -1.75 17.60 14.56
CA TRP A 24 -0.29 17.79 14.55
C TRP A 24 0.16 19.22 14.85
N ALA A 25 -0.76 20.19 14.81
CA ALA A 25 -0.49 21.57 15.24
C ALA A 25 -0.56 21.71 16.78
N ALA A 26 -1.18 20.76 17.48
CA ALA A 26 -1.29 20.75 18.92
C ALA A 26 -0.23 19.86 19.56
N ILE A 27 0.65 20.46 20.39
CA ILE A 27 1.72 19.72 21.11
C ILE A 27 1.13 18.64 22.02
N ASP A 28 -0.04 18.91 22.64
CA ASP A 28 -0.73 18.02 23.58
C ASP A 28 -2.03 17.49 22.97
N SER A 29 -1.97 16.90 21.78
CA SER A 29 -3.15 16.31 21.14
C SER A 29 -3.72 15.18 22.01
N PRO A 30 -5.00 15.24 22.43
CA PRO A 30 -5.63 14.18 23.25
C PRO A 30 -5.76 12.84 22.49
N ALA A 31 -5.52 12.86 21.20
CA ALA A 31 -5.48 11.66 20.37
C ALA A 31 -4.23 10.80 20.63
N VAL A 32 -3.16 11.39 21.15
CA VAL A 32 -1.90 10.70 21.47
C VAL A 32 -1.96 10.20 22.91
N ARG A 33 -1.76 8.90 23.11
CA ARG A 33 -1.72 8.32 24.47
C ARG A 33 -0.32 7.77 24.73
N PHE A 34 0.36 8.36 25.69
CA PHE A 34 1.62 7.84 26.22
C PHE A 34 1.39 7.31 27.65
N ARG A 35 1.86 6.09 27.91
CA ARG A 35 1.72 5.41 29.22
C ARG A 35 3.07 4.82 29.59
N GLU A 36 3.73 5.49 30.53
CA GLU A 36 5.02 5.04 31.06
C GLU A 36 4.83 3.77 31.89
N ASP A 37 5.75 2.81 31.75
CA ASP A 37 5.82 1.55 32.47
C ASP A 37 4.44 0.83 32.58
N HIS A 38 3.94 0.34 31.45
CA HIS A 38 2.69 -0.44 31.39
C HIS A 38 2.93 -1.83 30.80
N TRP A 39 2.03 -2.75 31.16
CA TRP A 39 1.87 -4.03 30.50
C TRP A 39 0.88 -3.88 29.34
N LEU A 40 1.29 -4.27 28.13
CA LEU A 40 0.39 -4.50 27.01
C LEU A 40 -0.03 -5.97 27.01
N LEU A 41 -1.35 -6.22 27.12
CA LEU A 41 -1.92 -7.56 27.21
C LEU A 41 -2.42 -8.00 25.82
N ILE A 42 -2.00 -9.19 25.39
CA ILE A 42 -2.34 -9.76 24.09
C ILE A 42 -2.88 -11.17 24.29
N GLU A 43 -4.12 -11.40 23.85
CA GLU A 43 -4.77 -12.70 23.86
C GLU A 43 -5.10 -13.17 22.44
N ASN A 44 -4.62 -14.33 22.06
CA ASN A 44 -4.86 -14.91 20.72
C ASN A 44 -4.52 -13.94 19.59
N GLY A 45 -3.40 -13.22 19.71
CA GLY A 45 -2.90 -12.28 18.71
C GLY A 45 -3.68 -10.94 18.65
N ARG A 46 -4.53 -10.64 19.63
CA ARG A 46 -5.27 -9.38 19.74
C ARG A 46 -4.94 -8.67 21.05
N ILE A 47 -4.82 -7.36 21.02
CA ILE A 47 -4.68 -6.54 22.22
C ILE A 47 -6.00 -6.65 23.01
N SER A 48 -5.91 -7.19 24.24
CA SER A 48 -7.04 -7.32 25.18
C SER A 48 -7.09 -6.17 26.20
N GLY A 49 -5.94 -5.49 26.40
CA GLY A 49 -5.89 -4.35 27.32
C GLY A 49 -4.48 -3.85 27.59
N ALA A 50 -4.40 -2.90 28.52
CA ALA A 50 -3.15 -2.44 29.11
C ALA A 50 -3.38 -2.12 30.59
N GLN A 51 -2.36 -2.35 31.43
CA GLN A 51 -2.44 -2.08 32.87
C GLN A 51 -1.11 -1.53 33.40
N PRO A 52 -1.09 -0.78 34.51
CA PRO A 52 0.13 -0.25 35.13
C PRO A 52 1.18 -1.33 35.40
N GLY A 53 2.45 -0.96 35.34
CA GLY A 53 3.58 -1.87 35.50
C GLY A 53 3.68 -2.55 36.88
N ASP A 54 3.12 -1.92 37.95
CA ASP A 54 3.01 -2.49 39.28
C ASP A 54 1.88 -3.53 39.43
N GLN A 55 0.97 -3.61 38.45
CA GLN A 55 -0.09 -4.62 38.39
C GLN A 55 0.41 -5.81 37.53
N LEU A 56 1.16 -6.71 38.18
CA LEU A 56 1.74 -7.86 37.50
C LEU A 56 0.65 -8.80 36.96
N PRO A 57 0.68 -9.19 35.67
CA PRO A 57 -0.16 -10.28 35.14
C PRO A 57 0.11 -11.60 35.88
N ASP A 58 -0.90 -12.41 36.05
CA ASP A 58 -0.76 -13.72 36.70
C ASP A 58 0.08 -14.72 35.87
N ASP A 59 0.39 -15.87 36.45
CA ASP A 59 1.25 -16.90 35.86
C ASP A 59 0.69 -17.55 34.58
N SER A 60 -0.55 -17.24 34.20
CA SER A 60 -1.14 -17.69 32.93
C SER A 60 -0.64 -16.90 31.72
N TRP A 61 0.07 -15.77 31.94
CA TRP A 61 0.63 -14.93 30.91
C TRP A 61 2.10 -15.22 30.66
N THR A 62 2.49 -15.38 29.40
CA THR A 62 3.89 -15.30 28.99
C THR A 62 4.34 -13.86 29.08
N GLN A 63 5.26 -13.56 29.99
CA GLN A 63 5.71 -12.20 30.26
C GLN A 63 7.02 -11.90 29.55
N ARG A 64 7.12 -10.70 28.94
CA ARG A 64 8.38 -10.17 28.36
C ARG A 64 8.61 -8.76 28.87
N ASP A 65 9.78 -8.52 29.43
CA ASP A 65 10.19 -7.23 29.97
C ASP A 65 10.97 -6.43 28.92
N HIS A 66 10.39 -5.32 28.49
CA HIS A 66 10.98 -4.35 27.58
C HIS A 66 11.07 -2.95 28.23
N ARG A 67 11.20 -2.88 29.57
CA ARG A 67 11.35 -1.59 30.27
C ARG A 67 12.48 -0.76 29.68
N GLY A 68 12.28 0.56 29.59
CA GLY A 68 13.18 1.50 28.92
C GLY A 68 13.11 1.44 27.38
N ARG A 69 12.12 0.75 26.82
CA ARG A 69 11.81 0.72 25.40
C ARG A 69 10.39 1.15 25.15
N LEU A 70 10.21 1.83 24.02
CA LEU A 70 8.90 2.24 23.53
C LEU A 70 8.22 1.10 22.75
N ILE A 71 6.99 0.79 23.09
CA ILE A 71 6.12 -0.13 22.36
C ILE A 71 5.07 0.72 21.65
N LEU A 72 5.00 0.63 20.34
CA LEU A 72 4.08 1.39 19.49
C LEU A 72 3.44 0.48 18.44
N PRO A 73 2.33 0.89 17.79
CA PRO A 73 1.75 0.18 16.67
C PRO A 73 2.78 0.01 15.55
N GLY A 74 2.76 -1.14 14.86
CA GLY A 74 3.60 -1.33 13.68
C GLY A 74 3.29 -0.32 12.59
N PHE A 75 4.30 0.07 11.83
CA PHE A 75 4.14 1.03 10.75
C PHE A 75 3.26 0.49 9.62
N VAL A 76 2.59 1.41 8.94
CA VAL A 76 1.76 1.15 7.77
C VAL A 76 2.39 1.85 6.57
N ASP A 77 2.83 1.09 5.59
CA ASP A 77 3.30 1.60 4.31
C ASP A 77 2.16 1.55 3.30
N THR A 78 1.71 2.70 2.83
CA THR A 78 0.52 2.76 1.96
C THR A 78 0.85 2.74 0.47
N HIS A 79 2.12 2.67 0.10
CA HIS A 79 2.55 2.50 -1.28
C HIS A 79 4.00 2.02 -1.34
N VAL A 80 4.22 0.80 -1.80
CA VAL A 80 5.54 0.21 -1.96
C VAL A 80 5.54 -0.87 -3.05
N HIS A 81 6.67 -1.06 -3.72
CA HIS A 81 6.83 -2.05 -4.78
C HIS A 81 7.72 -3.22 -4.34
N SER A 82 7.16 -4.43 -4.26
CA SER A 82 7.92 -5.61 -3.81
C SER A 82 9.11 -5.98 -4.71
N PRO A 83 9.05 -5.87 -6.05
CA PRO A 83 10.18 -6.25 -6.90
C PRO A 83 11.31 -5.22 -6.93
N GLN A 84 11.09 -4.02 -6.37
CA GLN A 84 12.09 -2.96 -6.36
C GLN A 84 13.10 -3.08 -5.21
N LEU A 85 12.96 -4.05 -4.31
CA LEU A 85 13.92 -4.29 -3.22
C LEU A 85 15.36 -4.42 -3.75
N ASP A 86 15.54 -5.08 -4.89
CA ASP A 86 16.84 -5.32 -5.49
C ASP A 86 17.43 -4.11 -6.26
N VAL A 87 16.63 -3.05 -6.44
CA VAL A 87 17.03 -1.83 -7.15
C VAL A 87 16.94 -0.57 -6.26
N ILE A 88 16.82 -0.75 -4.96
CA ILE A 88 16.87 0.34 -3.98
C ILE A 88 18.16 1.14 -4.18
N ALA A 89 18.03 2.47 -4.24
CA ALA A 89 19.14 3.41 -4.42
C ALA A 89 19.96 3.19 -5.72
N SER A 90 19.39 2.50 -6.73
CA SER A 90 19.96 2.52 -8.07
C SER A 90 20.00 3.96 -8.61
N HIS A 91 20.93 4.27 -9.52
CA HIS A 91 21.10 5.65 -9.96
C HIS A 91 19.82 6.22 -10.60
N GLY A 92 19.15 7.11 -9.86
CA GLY A 92 17.92 7.77 -10.31
C GLY A 92 18.27 8.97 -11.20
N THR A 93 17.71 9.02 -12.42
CA THR A 93 17.80 10.18 -13.32
C THR A 93 16.43 10.86 -13.38
N ALA A 94 15.52 10.32 -14.18
CA ALA A 94 14.13 10.75 -14.26
C ALA A 94 13.25 9.50 -14.19
N LEU A 95 11.99 9.66 -13.77
CA LEU A 95 11.06 8.55 -13.54
C LEU A 95 11.02 7.56 -14.72
N LEU A 96 10.78 8.04 -15.93
CA LEU A 96 10.59 7.16 -17.10
C LEU A 96 11.87 6.40 -17.46
N ASP A 97 13.04 7.07 -17.45
CA ASP A 97 14.33 6.43 -17.70
C ASP A 97 14.68 5.41 -16.60
N TRP A 98 14.33 5.69 -15.36
CA TRP A 98 14.55 4.79 -14.23
C TRP A 98 13.67 3.53 -14.32
N LEU A 99 12.42 3.69 -14.78
CA LEU A 99 11.52 2.56 -15.04
C LEU A 99 12.13 1.61 -16.07
N ASP A 100 12.59 2.14 -17.20
CA ASP A 100 13.13 1.34 -18.31
C ASP A 100 14.48 0.68 -17.94
N THR A 101 15.33 1.41 -17.20
CA THR A 101 16.70 0.94 -16.93
C THR A 101 16.76 -0.08 -15.79
N TYR A 102 15.98 0.10 -14.74
CA TYR A 102 16.10 -0.69 -13.50
C TYR A 102 14.83 -1.44 -13.16
N THR A 103 13.68 -0.77 -13.16
CA THR A 103 12.45 -1.31 -12.61
C THR A 103 11.86 -2.42 -13.47
N PHE A 104 11.63 -2.17 -14.75
CA PHE A 104 11.05 -3.17 -15.64
C PHE A 104 11.91 -4.43 -15.78
N PRO A 105 13.26 -4.35 -15.91
CA PRO A 105 14.10 -5.54 -15.87
C PRO A 105 13.99 -6.32 -14.54
N ALA A 106 13.89 -5.64 -13.40
CA ALA A 106 13.70 -6.29 -12.10
C ALA A 106 12.33 -6.99 -12.01
N GLU A 107 11.27 -6.32 -12.43
CA GLU A 107 9.91 -6.86 -12.43
C GLU A 107 9.74 -8.06 -13.37
N GLY A 108 10.40 -8.05 -14.52
CA GLY A 108 10.33 -9.15 -15.50
C GLY A 108 10.80 -10.50 -14.94
N ARG A 109 11.72 -10.50 -13.96
CA ARG A 109 12.21 -11.74 -13.31
C ARG A 109 11.11 -12.46 -12.53
N TYR A 110 10.11 -11.75 -12.07
CA TYR A 110 9.01 -12.31 -11.28
C TYR A 110 7.99 -13.13 -12.08
N ALA A 111 8.24 -13.33 -13.38
CA ALA A 111 7.58 -14.37 -14.18
C ALA A 111 7.97 -15.78 -13.71
N ASP A 112 9.19 -15.94 -13.18
CA ASP A 112 9.67 -17.18 -12.59
C ASP A 112 9.12 -17.35 -11.16
N VAL A 113 8.56 -18.53 -10.87
CA VAL A 113 7.91 -18.80 -9.58
C VAL A 113 8.89 -18.80 -8.41
N LEU A 114 10.14 -19.26 -8.63
CA LEU A 114 11.15 -19.30 -7.55
C LEU A 114 11.67 -17.90 -7.23
N GLU A 115 11.86 -17.05 -8.25
CA GLU A 115 12.18 -15.63 -8.05
C GLU A 115 11.04 -14.90 -7.34
N ALA A 116 9.79 -15.12 -7.74
CA ALA A 116 8.63 -14.51 -7.10
C ALA A 116 8.50 -14.92 -5.62
N GLN A 117 8.70 -16.21 -5.29
CA GLN A 117 8.68 -16.71 -3.92
C GLN A 117 9.83 -16.12 -3.08
N SER A 118 11.06 -16.18 -3.61
CA SER A 118 12.25 -15.65 -2.93
C SER A 118 12.15 -14.14 -2.72
N GLY A 119 11.72 -13.40 -3.76
CA GLY A 119 11.53 -11.96 -3.70
C GLY A 119 10.46 -11.55 -2.68
N ALA A 120 9.31 -12.23 -2.67
CA ALA A 120 8.25 -11.99 -1.70
C ALA A 120 8.72 -12.22 -0.26
N ALA A 121 9.45 -13.31 0.00
CA ALA A 121 9.98 -13.60 1.33
C ALA A 121 10.96 -12.51 1.81
N ARG A 122 11.97 -12.17 0.99
CA ARG A 122 12.97 -11.14 1.31
C ARG A 122 12.31 -9.78 1.54
N PHE A 123 11.35 -9.41 0.71
CA PHE A 123 10.63 -8.14 0.82
C PHE A 123 9.85 -8.03 2.13
N LEU A 124 9.05 -9.04 2.47
CA LEU A 124 8.24 -9.03 3.69
C LEU A 124 9.11 -9.09 4.95
N ASP A 125 10.22 -9.86 4.93
CA ASP A 125 11.17 -9.90 6.03
C ASP A 125 11.88 -8.55 6.22
N ALA A 126 12.17 -7.83 5.13
CA ALA A 126 12.73 -6.47 5.18
C ALA A 126 11.71 -5.48 5.79
N LEU A 127 10.45 -5.52 5.40
CA LEU A 127 9.40 -4.68 6.00
C LEU A 127 9.31 -4.91 7.51
N LEU A 128 9.22 -6.17 7.94
CA LEU A 128 9.13 -6.53 9.36
C LEU A 128 10.37 -6.13 10.14
N ALA A 129 11.57 -6.29 9.57
CA ALA A 129 12.84 -5.88 10.20
C ALA A 129 12.88 -4.36 10.47
N HIS A 130 12.15 -3.56 9.69
CA HIS A 130 12.06 -2.10 9.83
C HIS A 130 10.76 -1.64 10.53
N GLY A 131 9.99 -2.57 11.10
CA GLY A 131 8.80 -2.27 11.90
C GLY A 131 7.51 -2.05 11.11
N THR A 132 7.53 -2.26 9.78
CA THR A 132 6.32 -2.20 8.94
C THR A 132 5.56 -3.51 9.03
N THR A 133 4.34 -3.47 9.57
CA THR A 133 3.49 -4.66 9.78
C THR A 133 2.28 -4.69 8.87
N SER A 134 2.01 -3.59 8.16
CA SER A 134 0.92 -3.45 7.21
C SER A 134 1.42 -2.73 5.96
N ALA A 135 1.05 -3.21 4.78
CA ALA A 135 1.48 -2.57 3.54
C ALA A 135 0.44 -2.66 2.42
N VAL A 136 0.43 -1.62 1.56
CA VAL A 136 -0.26 -1.61 0.27
C VAL A 136 0.80 -1.75 -0.82
N VAL A 137 0.79 -2.90 -1.52
CA VAL A 137 1.96 -3.35 -2.29
C VAL A 137 1.62 -3.50 -3.77
N PHE A 138 2.53 -3.00 -4.62
CA PHE A 138 2.59 -3.30 -6.04
C PHE A 138 3.53 -4.52 -6.24
N PRO A 139 3.02 -5.70 -6.63
CA PRO A 139 3.86 -6.78 -7.15
C PRO A 139 4.20 -6.50 -8.63
N THR A 140 4.02 -7.48 -9.51
CA THR A 140 4.23 -7.30 -10.95
C THR A 140 2.96 -7.64 -11.76
N VAL A 141 3.04 -7.54 -13.08
CA VAL A 141 1.97 -7.96 -14.00
C VAL A 141 1.73 -9.47 -13.94
N HIS A 142 2.71 -10.26 -13.49
CA HIS A 142 2.60 -11.71 -13.44
C HIS A 142 1.72 -12.15 -12.26
N LYS A 143 0.69 -12.93 -12.53
CA LYS A 143 -0.21 -13.50 -11.52
C LYS A 143 0.55 -14.19 -10.38
N VAL A 144 1.59 -14.97 -10.72
CA VAL A 144 2.42 -15.69 -9.76
C VAL A 144 3.11 -14.76 -8.76
N SER A 145 3.50 -13.56 -9.17
CA SER A 145 4.10 -12.56 -8.28
C SER A 145 3.14 -12.11 -7.17
N ALA A 146 1.88 -11.85 -7.52
CA ALA A 146 0.87 -11.50 -6.53
C ALA A 146 0.49 -12.69 -5.64
N ASP A 147 0.33 -13.87 -6.23
CA ASP A 147 -0.07 -15.10 -5.54
C ASP A 147 0.96 -15.52 -4.48
N THR A 148 2.25 -15.51 -4.83
CA THR A 148 3.34 -15.84 -3.89
C THR A 148 3.52 -14.79 -2.80
N LEU A 149 3.29 -13.51 -3.13
CA LEU A 149 3.33 -12.43 -2.15
C LEU A 149 2.22 -12.58 -1.10
N PHE A 150 0.99 -12.89 -1.52
CA PHE A 150 -0.11 -13.15 -0.59
C PHE A 150 0.16 -14.36 0.29
N ALA A 151 0.63 -15.47 -0.28
CA ALA A 151 0.96 -16.68 0.47
C ALA A 151 2.03 -16.40 1.55
N ALA A 152 3.11 -15.70 1.18
CA ALA A 152 4.17 -15.34 2.10
C ALA A 152 3.72 -14.36 3.21
N ALA A 153 2.78 -13.45 2.90
CA ALA A 153 2.20 -12.54 3.87
C ALA A 153 1.25 -13.25 4.85
N GLN A 154 0.48 -14.24 4.37
CA GLN A 154 -0.36 -15.09 5.21
C GLN A 154 0.45 -15.85 6.23
N GLU A 155 1.54 -16.51 5.80
CA GLU A 155 2.46 -17.25 6.68
C GLU A 155 3.03 -16.39 7.80
N ARG A 156 3.28 -15.08 7.53
CA ARG A 156 3.80 -14.11 8.50
C ARG A 156 2.71 -13.42 9.33
N GLY A 157 1.44 -13.66 9.01
CA GLY A 157 0.30 -12.98 9.64
C GLY A 157 0.27 -11.47 9.41
N MET A 158 0.89 -10.97 8.32
CA MET A 158 0.92 -9.55 7.98
C MET A 158 -0.41 -9.06 7.42
N ARG A 159 -0.74 -7.79 7.69
CA ARG A 159 -1.80 -7.10 6.97
C ARG A 159 -1.28 -6.65 5.61
N LEU A 160 -1.79 -7.24 4.53
CA LEU A 160 -1.36 -6.91 3.17
C LEU A 160 -2.56 -6.58 2.28
N ILE A 161 -2.42 -5.50 1.52
CA ILE A 161 -3.30 -5.13 0.43
C ILE A 161 -2.43 -5.15 -0.83
N ALA A 162 -2.77 -5.98 -1.81
CA ALA A 162 -2.01 -6.11 -3.05
C ALA A 162 -2.92 -6.57 -4.18
N GLY A 163 -2.40 -6.59 -5.40
CA GLY A 163 -3.11 -7.14 -6.55
C GLY A 163 -2.19 -7.16 -7.76
N LYS A 164 -2.44 -8.10 -8.69
CA LYS A 164 -1.71 -8.17 -9.94
C LYS A 164 -1.72 -6.81 -10.64
N VAL A 165 -0.56 -6.32 -11.05
CA VAL A 165 -0.43 -5.06 -11.79
C VAL A 165 -1.04 -5.21 -13.18
N LEU A 166 -1.80 -4.21 -13.60
CA LEU A 166 -2.42 -4.12 -14.92
C LEU A 166 -1.62 -3.17 -15.80
N MET A 167 -1.13 -3.70 -16.92
CA MET A 167 -0.49 -2.97 -18.02
C MET A 167 -0.79 -3.73 -19.32
N ASP A 168 -1.23 -3.03 -20.36
CA ASP A 168 -1.49 -3.62 -21.68
C ASP A 168 -0.88 -2.83 -22.85
N ARG A 169 -0.21 -1.69 -22.55
CA ARG A 169 0.49 -0.85 -23.51
C ARG A 169 1.67 -0.12 -22.88
N HIS A 170 2.55 0.45 -23.69
CA HIS A 170 3.69 1.29 -23.30
C HIS A 170 4.56 0.68 -22.19
N ALA A 171 4.71 -0.62 -22.19
CA ALA A 171 5.58 -1.39 -21.31
C ALA A 171 6.28 -2.47 -22.14
N PRO A 172 7.39 -3.06 -21.66
CA PRO A 172 8.06 -4.17 -22.34
C PRO A 172 7.11 -5.35 -22.58
N ASP A 173 7.33 -6.10 -23.66
CA ASP A 173 6.45 -7.21 -24.06
C ASP A 173 6.22 -8.23 -22.95
N GLY A 174 7.27 -8.56 -22.16
CA GLY A 174 7.17 -9.47 -21.03
C GLY A 174 6.45 -8.91 -19.79
N LEU A 175 6.02 -7.63 -19.82
CA LEU A 175 5.33 -6.95 -18.73
C LEU A 175 3.98 -6.38 -19.18
N ARG A 176 3.37 -6.96 -20.20
CA ARG A 176 2.02 -6.57 -20.66
C ARG A 176 1.07 -7.75 -20.56
N ASP A 177 -0.18 -7.45 -20.22
CA ASP A 177 -1.29 -8.36 -20.44
C ASP A 177 -1.52 -8.49 -21.97
N ASP A 178 -1.66 -9.71 -22.47
CA ASP A 178 -1.86 -9.95 -23.90
C ASP A 178 -3.20 -9.39 -24.40
N ALA A 179 -4.18 -9.32 -23.50
CA ALA A 179 -5.47 -8.69 -23.73
C ALA A 179 -6.11 -8.30 -22.39
N PRO A 180 -7.01 -7.28 -22.35
CA PRO A 180 -7.71 -6.89 -21.12
C PRO A 180 -8.39 -8.06 -20.41
N ASP A 181 -8.95 -9.00 -21.16
CA ASP A 181 -9.65 -10.18 -20.62
C ASP A 181 -8.72 -11.11 -19.83
N PHE A 182 -7.44 -11.22 -20.20
CA PHE A 182 -6.48 -12.04 -19.44
C PHE A 182 -6.17 -11.40 -18.10
N GLY A 183 -5.92 -10.10 -18.06
CA GLY A 183 -5.75 -9.35 -16.83
C GLY A 183 -6.95 -9.47 -15.91
N ALA A 184 -8.17 -9.41 -16.44
CA ALA A 184 -9.41 -9.56 -15.69
C ALA A 184 -9.54 -10.93 -15.03
N ARG A 185 -9.30 -12.03 -15.78
CA ARG A 185 -9.39 -13.40 -15.24
C ARG A 185 -8.42 -13.62 -14.10
N ASP A 186 -7.18 -13.19 -14.28
CA ASP A 186 -6.17 -13.30 -13.24
C ASP A 186 -6.53 -12.50 -11.98
N CYS A 187 -7.11 -11.31 -12.15
CA CYS A 187 -7.61 -10.52 -11.03
C CYS A 187 -8.74 -11.25 -10.29
N VAL A 188 -9.73 -11.79 -11.01
CA VAL A 188 -10.85 -12.54 -10.41
C VAL A 188 -10.35 -13.75 -9.63
N ASP A 189 -9.49 -14.56 -10.22
CA ASP A 189 -8.91 -15.72 -9.55
C ASP A 189 -8.16 -15.35 -8.26
N LEU A 190 -7.44 -14.23 -8.26
CA LEU A 190 -6.72 -13.76 -7.07
C LEU A 190 -7.67 -13.12 -6.04
N ILE A 191 -8.74 -12.45 -6.47
CA ILE A 191 -9.78 -11.93 -5.57
C ILE A 191 -10.44 -13.10 -4.85
N ASP A 192 -10.91 -14.09 -5.59
CA ASP A 192 -11.61 -15.27 -5.04
C ASP A 192 -10.71 -16.05 -4.08
N ARG A 193 -9.41 -16.10 -4.33
CA ARG A 193 -8.46 -16.83 -3.52
C ARG A 193 -8.03 -16.08 -2.26
N TRP A 194 -7.84 -14.76 -2.32
CA TRP A 194 -7.12 -14.01 -1.29
C TRP A 194 -7.90 -12.88 -0.61
N HIS A 195 -8.93 -12.34 -1.27
CA HIS A 195 -9.64 -11.20 -0.68
C HIS A 195 -10.44 -11.61 0.55
N GLY A 196 -10.13 -10.96 1.68
CA GLY A 196 -10.81 -11.26 2.96
C GLY A 196 -10.29 -12.51 3.68
N VAL A 197 -9.23 -13.14 3.18
CA VAL A 197 -8.58 -14.27 3.87
C VAL A 197 -7.66 -13.71 4.96
N ASP A 198 -7.88 -14.07 6.23
CA ASP A 198 -7.12 -13.61 7.39
C ASP A 198 -6.99 -12.06 7.42
N ARG A 199 -5.79 -11.54 7.16
CA ARG A 199 -5.49 -10.10 7.14
C ARG A 199 -5.22 -9.59 5.73
N LEU A 200 -5.54 -10.36 4.70
CA LEU A 200 -5.27 -10.03 3.31
C LEU A 200 -6.46 -9.33 2.65
N ALA A 201 -6.18 -8.43 1.72
CA ALA A 201 -7.18 -7.84 0.87
C ALA A 201 -6.62 -7.61 -0.53
N TYR A 202 -7.47 -7.80 -1.54
CA TYR A 202 -7.11 -7.53 -2.91
C TYR A 202 -7.30 -6.04 -3.25
N ALA A 203 -6.40 -5.52 -4.10
CA ALA A 203 -6.55 -4.23 -4.76
C ALA A 203 -6.52 -4.41 -6.28
N VAL A 204 -7.48 -3.85 -6.98
CA VAL A 204 -7.36 -3.63 -8.42
C VAL A 204 -6.21 -2.66 -8.64
N THR A 205 -5.15 -3.11 -9.32
CA THR A 205 -3.87 -2.43 -9.35
C THR A 205 -3.55 -1.99 -10.78
N VAL A 206 -3.99 -0.80 -11.17
CA VAL A 206 -3.55 -0.15 -12.40
C VAL A 206 -2.17 0.46 -12.15
N ARG A 207 -1.15 0.11 -12.95
CA ARG A 207 0.17 0.71 -12.70
C ARG A 207 0.10 2.23 -12.74
N PHE A 208 -0.25 2.78 -13.90
CA PHE A 208 -0.57 4.19 -14.10
C PHE A 208 -1.24 4.37 -15.48
N ALA A 209 -1.93 5.47 -15.73
CA ALA A 209 -2.76 5.64 -16.91
C ALA A 209 -2.01 5.44 -18.26
N PRO A 210 -0.74 5.86 -18.44
CA PRO A 210 -0.02 5.63 -19.69
C PRO A 210 0.12 4.15 -20.09
N THR A 211 0.27 3.25 -19.13
CA THR A 211 0.47 1.81 -19.44
C THR A 211 -0.83 1.01 -19.53
N SER A 212 -1.98 1.66 -19.39
CA SER A 212 -3.28 1.01 -19.53
C SER A 212 -4.09 1.64 -20.67
N SER A 213 -4.64 0.82 -21.55
CA SER A 213 -5.57 1.27 -22.57
C SER A 213 -6.90 1.71 -21.95
N PRO A 214 -7.71 2.53 -22.64
CA PRO A 214 -9.07 2.84 -22.20
C PRO A 214 -9.91 1.59 -21.89
N ALA A 215 -9.71 0.51 -22.67
CA ALA A 215 -10.40 -0.77 -22.43
C ALA A 215 -9.96 -1.43 -21.13
N GLN A 216 -8.65 -1.44 -20.80
CA GLN A 216 -8.14 -1.99 -19.55
C GLN A 216 -8.57 -1.14 -18.36
N LEU A 217 -8.56 0.19 -18.47
CA LEU A 217 -9.08 1.08 -17.42
C LEU A 217 -10.56 0.84 -17.13
N ALA A 218 -11.38 0.72 -18.19
CA ALA A 218 -12.81 0.41 -18.04
C ALA A 218 -13.06 -0.96 -17.40
N MET A 219 -12.28 -1.97 -17.78
CA MET A 219 -12.30 -3.30 -17.16
C MET A 219 -11.94 -3.24 -15.69
N ALA A 220 -10.91 -2.49 -15.32
CA ALA A 220 -10.51 -2.29 -13.93
C ALA A 220 -11.62 -1.63 -13.09
N GLY A 221 -12.31 -0.63 -13.63
CA GLY A 221 -13.49 0.00 -13.00
C GLY A 221 -14.65 -0.98 -12.84
N GLN A 222 -14.90 -1.85 -13.82
CA GLN A 222 -15.90 -2.91 -13.71
C GLN A 222 -15.57 -3.91 -12.59
N LEU A 223 -14.30 -4.27 -12.39
CA LEU A 223 -13.86 -5.11 -11.27
C LEU A 223 -14.13 -4.44 -9.92
N CYS A 224 -13.83 -3.15 -9.76
CA CYS A 224 -14.15 -2.41 -8.55
C CYS A 224 -15.64 -2.39 -8.24
N THR A 225 -16.49 -2.33 -9.28
CA THR A 225 -17.94 -2.35 -9.15
C THR A 225 -18.47 -3.75 -8.81
N ALA A 226 -17.93 -4.79 -9.47
CA ALA A 226 -18.36 -6.18 -9.28
C ALA A 226 -17.95 -6.73 -7.91
N TYR A 227 -16.85 -6.24 -7.35
CA TYR A 227 -16.30 -6.68 -6.07
C TYR A 227 -16.20 -5.53 -5.07
N PRO A 228 -17.29 -5.08 -4.46
CA PRO A 228 -17.38 -3.83 -3.68
C PRO A 228 -16.54 -3.82 -2.39
N GLY A 229 -15.88 -4.90 -2.04
CA GLY A 229 -14.96 -5.00 -0.91
C GLY A 229 -13.50 -4.74 -1.27
N VAL A 230 -13.12 -4.83 -2.56
CA VAL A 230 -11.74 -4.67 -3.00
C VAL A 230 -11.26 -3.22 -2.91
N TYR A 231 -9.97 -3.07 -2.76
CA TYR A 231 -9.30 -1.77 -2.87
C TYR A 231 -8.98 -1.46 -4.34
N MET A 232 -8.59 -0.22 -4.60
CA MET A 232 -7.98 0.21 -5.84
C MET A 232 -6.68 0.93 -5.52
N GLN A 233 -5.62 0.69 -6.29
CA GLN A 233 -4.36 1.43 -6.16
C GLN A 233 -3.77 1.75 -7.52
N THR A 234 -3.13 2.92 -7.62
CA THR A 234 -2.49 3.41 -8.84
C THR A 234 -1.50 4.53 -8.51
N HIS A 235 -0.63 4.89 -9.48
CA HIS A 235 0.15 6.12 -9.44
C HIS A 235 -0.66 7.26 -10.05
N LEU A 236 -0.50 8.46 -9.49
CA LEU A 236 -1.22 9.65 -9.91
C LEU A 236 -0.33 10.87 -9.88
N ALA A 237 -0.14 11.50 -11.04
CA ALA A 237 0.46 12.81 -11.20
C ALA A 237 1.78 12.96 -10.41
N GLU A 238 2.67 11.97 -10.55
CA GLU A 238 3.95 11.92 -9.86
C GLU A 238 4.95 12.90 -10.48
N ASN A 239 5.06 12.93 -11.82
CA ASN A 239 6.07 13.69 -12.53
C ASN A 239 5.43 14.59 -13.60
N ALA A 240 5.98 15.81 -13.80
CA ALA A 240 5.42 16.76 -14.78
C ALA A 240 5.45 16.21 -16.22
N ALA A 241 6.49 15.45 -16.59
CA ALA A 241 6.56 14.83 -17.92
C ALA A 241 5.50 13.73 -18.08
N GLU A 242 5.26 12.95 -17.04
CA GLU A 242 4.20 11.96 -16.98
C GLU A 242 2.81 12.61 -17.13
N VAL A 243 2.54 13.69 -16.40
CA VAL A 243 1.27 14.44 -16.53
C VAL A 243 1.05 14.92 -17.96
N LYS A 244 2.08 15.48 -18.59
CA LYS A 244 2.02 15.91 -19.99
C LYS A 244 1.70 14.72 -20.92
N TRP A 245 2.34 13.58 -20.72
CA TRP A 245 2.11 12.38 -21.51
C TRP A 245 0.68 11.87 -21.34
N VAL A 246 0.10 11.93 -20.14
CA VAL A 246 -1.30 11.56 -19.91
C VAL A 246 -2.25 12.50 -20.68
N HIS A 247 -2.01 13.81 -20.69
CA HIS A 247 -2.80 14.74 -21.50
C HIS A 247 -2.74 14.44 -23.01
N GLU A 248 -1.59 14.00 -23.51
CA GLU A 248 -1.44 13.59 -24.92
C GLU A 248 -2.21 12.29 -25.23
N LEU A 249 -2.23 11.33 -24.30
CA LEU A 249 -2.90 10.04 -24.46
C LEU A 249 -4.41 10.08 -24.24
N PHE A 250 -4.88 11.03 -23.43
CA PHE A 250 -6.28 11.19 -23.01
C PHE A 250 -6.73 12.66 -23.17
N PRO A 251 -6.77 13.19 -24.41
CA PRO A 251 -7.01 14.61 -24.65
C PRO A 251 -8.41 15.10 -24.22
N ASP A 252 -9.36 14.20 -24.07
CA ASP A 252 -10.71 14.52 -23.61
C ASP A 252 -10.84 14.61 -22.08
N ALA A 253 -9.83 14.16 -21.33
CA ALA A 253 -9.83 14.23 -19.90
C ALA A 253 -9.42 15.63 -19.41
N ARG A 254 -10.10 16.14 -18.39
CA ARG A 254 -9.80 17.43 -17.77
C ARG A 254 -8.41 17.41 -17.10
N SER A 255 -8.11 16.32 -16.41
CA SER A 255 -6.87 16.13 -15.66
C SER A 255 -6.45 14.66 -15.66
N TYR A 256 -5.31 14.38 -15.05
CA TYR A 256 -4.86 13.01 -14.88
C TYR A 256 -5.85 12.22 -13.98
N LEU A 257 -6.35 12.81 -12.89
CA LEU A 257 -7.33 12.16 -12.02
C LEU A 257 -8.64 11.85 -12.74
N ASP A 258 -9.09 12.76 -13.62
CA ASP A 258 -10.31 12.60 -14.41
C ASP A 258 -10.28 11.34 -15.31
N VAL A 259 -9.09 10.92 -15.78
CA VAL A 259 -8.93 9.64 -16.50
C VAL A 259 -9.40 8.47 -15.64
N TYR A 260 -9.02 8.45 -14.37
CA TYR A 260 -9.42 7.40 -13.43
C TYR A 260 -10.89 7.53 -12.99
N GLU A 261 -11.36 8.75 -12.79
CA GLU A 261 -12.75 9.01 -12.44
C GLU A 261 -13.70 8.51 -13.53
N ARG A 262 -13.46 8.85 -14.79
CA ARG A 262 -14.23 8.37 -15.94
C ARG A 262 -14.22 6.86 -16.11
N ALA A 263 -13.15 6.21 -15.69
CA ALA A 263 -13.04 4.76 -15.69
C ALA A 263 -13.75 4.09 -14.51
N GLY A 264 -14.30 4.83 -13.54
CA GLY A 264 -14.94 4.31 -12.33
C GLY A 264 -13.93 3.82 -11.27
N LEU A 265 -12.69 4.32 -11.31
CA LEU A 265 -11.61 3.94 -10.39
C LEU A 265 -11.50 4.89 -9.18
N LEU A 266 -12.10 6.08 -9.24
CA LEU A 266 -12.13 7.01 -8.11
C LEU A 266 -13.22 6.60 -7.12
N ASN A 267 -12.82 6.05 -5.97
CA ASN A 267 -13.75 5.54 -4.95
C ASN A 267 -13.14 5.58 -3.55
N ALA A 268 -13.94 5.35 -2.52
CA ALA A 268 -13.55 5.45 -1.10
C ALA A 268 -12.49 4.43 -0.63
N ARG A 269 -12.17 3.42 -1.44
CA ARG A 269 -11.10 2.45 -1.22
C ARG A 269 -9.90 2.67 -2.15
N GLY A 270 -9.88 3.80 -2.85
CA GLY A 270 -8.81 4.20 -3.75
C GLY A 270 -7.61 4.74 -2.99
N VAL A 271 -6.42 4.23 -3.33
CA VAL A 271 -5.10 4.69 -2.88
C VAL A 271 -4.33 5.20 -4.09
N PHE A 272 -4.12 6.50 -4.15
CA PHE A 272 -3.46 7.18 -5.25
C PHE A 272 -2.06 7.61 -4.82
N ALA A 273 -1.02 6.98 -5.38
CA ALA A 273 0.35 7.29 -5.00
C ALA A 273 0.82 8.63 -5.56
N HIS A 274 1.66 9.31 -4.80
CA HIS A 274 2.32 10.59 -5.08
C HIS A 274 1.39 11.82 -5.06
N GLY A 275 0.55 12.03 -6.06
CA GLY A 275 -0.40 13.15 -6.13
C GLY A 275 0.25 14.54 -6.07
N ILE A 276 1.43 14.72 -6.71
CA ILE A 276 2.23 15.96 -6.61
C ILE A 276 1.61 17.07 -7.44
N TRP A 277 1.22 16.76 -8.68
CA TRP A 277 0.77 17.73 -9.67
C TRP A 277 -0.75 17.74 -9.82
N LEU A 278 -1.45 18.02 -8.71
CA LEU A 278 -2.91 18.10 -8.66
C LEU A 278 -3.36 19.56 -8.60
N ASP A 279 -4.50 19.86 -9.23
CA ASP A 279 -5.21 21.13 -9.04
C ASP A 279 -6.25 21.05 -7.89
N ASP A 280 -6.93 22.15 -7.63
CA ASP A 280 -7.92 22.22 -6.54
C ASP A 280 -9.19 21.38 -6.83
N GLU A 281 -9.54 21.20 -8.10
CA GLU A 281 -10.67 20.38 -8.53
C GLU A 281 -10.36 18.90 -8.33
N ASP A 282 -9.14 18.47 -8.64
CA ASP A 282 -8.66 17.11 -8.35
C ASP A 282 -8.69 16.81 -6.83
N ARG A 283 -8.23 17.77 -6.01
CA ARG A 283 -8.28 17.61 -4.55
C ARG A 283 -9.71 17.52 -4.04
N ALA A 284 -10.63 18.33 -4.60
CA ALA A 284 -12.03 18.25 -4.25
C ALA A 284 -12.63 16.89 -4.63
N ALA A 285 -12.35 16.38 -5.83
CA ALA A 285 -12.81 15.06 -6.27
C ALA A 285 -12.31 13.92 -5.38
N LEU A 286 -11.02 13.93 -5.00
CA LEU A 286 -10.44 12.95 -4.06
C LEU A 286 -11.13 12.98 -2.68
N ARG A 287 -11.37 14.20 -2.15
CA ARG A 287 -12.09 14.38 -0.88
C ARG A 287 -13.51 13.82 -0.97
N ASP A 288 -14.26 14.20 -2.01
CA ASP A 288 -15.68 13.86 -2.17
C ASP A 288 -15.86 12.35 -2.39
N ALA A 289 -14.91 11.71 -3.08
CA ALA A 289 -14.83 10.25 -3.20
C ALA A 289 -14.35 9.55 -1.93
N CYS A 290 -13.92 10.29 -0.90
CA CYS A 290 -13.24 9.74 0.27
C CYS A 290 -12.00 8.89 -0.07
N ALA A 291 -11.38 9.13 -1.20
CA ALA A 291 -10.13 8.51 -1.61
C ALA A 291 -8.93 9.07 -0.82
N GLN A 292 -7.77 8.41 -0.93
CA GLN A 292 -6.59 8.89 -0.20
C GLN A 292 -5.35 8.98 -1.11
N ILE A 293 -4.46 9.89 -0.77
CA ILE A 293 -3.13 9.99 -1.35
C ILE A 293 -2.14 9.22 -0.49
N ALA A 294 -1.32 8.38 -1.12
CA ALA A 294 -0.11 7.82 -0.53
C ALA A 294 1.09 8.71 -0.91
N HIS A 295 1.46 9.62 -0.02
CA HIS A 295 2.61 10.50 -0.22
C HIS A 295 3.90 9.71 0.02
N SER A 296 4.78 9.66 -0.98
CA SER A 296 6.03 8.91 -0.99
C SER A 296 7.24 9.87 -1.03
N PRO A 297 7.60 10.51 0.10
CA PRO A 297 8.58 11.61 0.11
C PRO A 297 9.97 11.17 -0.37
N SER A 298 10.42 9.99 0.02
CA SER A 298 11.72 9.46 -0.38
C SER A 298 11.81 9.23 -1.89
N SER A 299 10.80 8.59 -2.47
CA SER A 299 10.70 8.37 -3.92
C SER A 299 10.60 9.68 -4.69
N ASN A 300 9.73 10.60 -4.26
CA ASN A 300 9.53 11.89 -4.91
C ASN A 300 10.83 12.71 -5.01
N LEU A 301 11.64 12.68 -3.93
CA LEU A 301 12.92 13.39 -3.89
C LEU A 301 14.01 12.65 -4.69
N PHE A 302 14.05 11.32 -4.59
CA PHE A 302 15.03 10.49 -5.28
C PHE A 302 14.93 10.60 -6.80
N LEU A 303 13.71 10.61 -7.36
CA LEU A 303 13.44 10.71 -8.79
C LEU A 303 13.27 12.16 -9.28
N GLY A 304 13.38 13.15 -8.38
CA GLY A 304 13.17 14.56 -8.73
C GLY A 304 11.76 14.85 -9.25
N SER A 305 10.77 14.10 -8.78
CA SER A 305 9.37 14.18 -9.25
C SER A 305 8.71 15.50 -8.85
N GLY A 306 9.11 16.09 -7.72
CA GLY A 306 8.61 17.34 -7.20
C GLY A 306 8.34 17.31 -5.70
N LEU A 307 7.84 18.42 -5.18
CA LEU A 307 7.45 18.57 -3.78
C LEU A 307 5.93 18.46 -3.66
N PHE A 308 5.47 17.55 -2.81
CA PHE A 308 4.04 17.42 -2.50
C PHE A 308 3.56 18.60 -1.64
N ASP A 309 2.48 19.24 -2.05
CA ASP A 309 1.85 20.31 -1.27
C ASP A 309 0.90 19.76 -0.20
N TRP A 310 1.50 19.41 0.95
CA TRP A 310 0.76 18.88 2.09
C TRP A 310 -0.32 19.85 2.59
N ARG A 311 -0.02 21.15 2.63
CA ARG A 311 -0.96 22.16 3.13
C ARG A 311 -2.18 22.31 2.23
N ALA A 312 -1.98 22.29 0.92
CA ALA A 312 -3.09 22.32 -0.03
C ALA A 312 -3.98 21.08 0.10
N ALA A 313 -3.37 19.89 0.24
CA ALA A 313 -4.12 18.64 0.43
C ALA A 313 -4.93 18.64 1.74
N GLU A 314 -4.31 19.05 2.85
CA GLU A 314 -4.95 19.14 4.16
C GLU A 314 -6.08 20.17 4.16
N SER A 315 -5.83 21.37 3.61
CA SER A 315 -6.85 22.44 3.51
C SER A 315 -8.04 22.04 2.64
N ALA A 316 -7.82 21.22 1.63
CA ALA A 316 -8.88 20.65 0.81
C ALA A 316 -9.63 19.47 1.48
N GLY A 317 -9.13 18.98 2.62
CA GLY A 317 -9.71 17.84 3.33
C GLY A 317 -9.40 16.47 2.69
N VAL A 318 -8.34 16.38 1.88
CA VAL A 318 -7.86 15.13 1.28
C VAL A 318 -7.17 14.28 2.35
N ARG A 319 -7.46 13.00 2.40
CA ARG A 319 -6.75 12.06 3.26
C ARG A 319 -5.37 11.77 2.70
N VAL A 320 -4.35 11.96 3.52
CA VAL A 320 -2.96 11.69 3.15
C VAL A 320 -2.37 10.65 4.11
N SER A 321 -1.69 9.68 3.55
CA SER A 321 -0.92 8.66 4.26
C SER A 321 0.50 8.60 3.70
N ILE A 322 1.40 7.89 4.39
CA ILE A 322 2.81 7.80 3.99
C ILE A 322 3.07 6.47 3.29
N GLY A 323 3.76 6.52 2.16
CA GLY A 323 4.33 5.41 1.42
C GLY A 323 5.84 5.60 1.18
N THR A 324 6.49 4.63 0.54
CA THR A 324 7.93 4.65 0.24
C THR A 324 8.23 4.49 -1.26
#